data_91d97597b87f9bf98ba836d74cb8bae6
#
_entry.id   91d97597b87f9bf98ba836d74cb8bae6
#
_cell.length_a   1.000
_cell.length_b   1.000
_cell.length_c   1.000
_cell.angle_alpha   90.00
_cell.angle_beta   90.00
_cell.angle_gamma   90.00
#
_symmetry.space_group_name_H-M   'P 1'
#
loop_
_entity.id
_entity.type
_entity.pdbx_description
1 polymer ?
#
loop_
_entity_poly.entity_id
_entity_poly.type
_entity_poly.pdbx_seq_one_letter_code
_entity_poly.pdbx_strand_id
1 'polypeptide(L)'
;MVFDLHRFELAPVIGILRGVKEESLQGVAEASIAGGLRFLEITLNTADSLHLIKKATEQFIDLTVGAGTVLSVEEAKKAFDSGAKFIVAPDFEEEVAAFCVENKLAYFPGALTPTEIQRAWKSGATMVKVFPASQMGPEYFKQIKGPFDKIKLIAVGGVNLGNIKKYLGTGADAVALGGSIYSVERMENGRFSEIQKDIEEFMFEVKTFYSNIS
;
A
#
# COMPACT_ATOMS: atom_id res chain seq x y z
N MET A 1 11.55 -10.04 9.74
CA MET A 1 10.20 -10.65 9.55
C MET A 1 9.89 -10.55 8.06
N VAL A 2 9.45 -11.62 7.42
CA VAL A 2 9.04 -11.61 6.00
C VAL A 2 7.63 -11.02 5.91
N PHE A 3 7.24 -10.45 4.74
CA PHE A 3 5.87 -9.99 4.50
C PHE A 3 4.90 -11.17 4.64
N ASP A 4 3.92 -11.03 5.51
CA ASP A 4 2.90 -12.05 5.76
C ASP A 4 1.69 -11.78 4.85
N LEU A 5 1.66 -12.50 3.71
CA LEU A 5 0.58 -12.37 2.72
C LEU A 5 -0.78 -12.79 3.30
N HIS A 6 -0.82 -13.84 4.13
CA HIS A 6 -2.06 -14.28 4.75
C HIS A 6 -2.64 -13.20 5.69
N ARG A 7 -1.78 -12.60 6.54
CA ARG A 7 -2.18 -11.48 7.39
C ARG A 7 -2.64 -10.28 6.56
N PHE A 8 -2.02 -10.04 5.39
CA PHE A 8 -2.43 -8.96 4.49
C PHE A 8 -3.81 -9.24 3.88
N GLU A 9 -4.07 -10.45 3.42
CA GLU A 9 -5.35 -10.83 2.81
C GLU A 9 -6.54 -10.77 3.78
N LEU A 10 -6.32 -10.93 5.08
CA LEU A 10 -7.36 -10.74 6.11
C LEU A 10 -7.83 -9.29 6.25
N ALA A 11 -6.97 -8.32 5.91
CA ALA A 11 -7.26 -6.90 5.97
C ALA A 11 -6.42 -6.17 4.90
N PRO A 12 -6.79 -6.29 3.60
CA PRO A 12 -5.94 -5.93 2.48
C PRO A 12 -5.91 -4.41 2.24
N VAL A 13 -5.32 -3.69 3.18
CA VAL A 13 -5.21 -2.24 3.16
C VAL A 13 -3.76 -1.82 3.44
N ILE A 14 -3.20 -0.96 2.58
CA ILE A 14 -1.90 -0.32 2.79
C ILE A 14 -2.11 1.18 3.05
N GLY A 15 -1.55 1.69 4.14
CA GLY A 15 -1.45 3.13 4.38
C GLY A 15 -0.24 3.71 3.65
N ILE A 16 -0.37 4.92 3.10
CA ILE A 16 0.70 5.60 2.35
C ILE A 16 1.08 6.88 3.08
N LEU A 17 2.27 6.91 3.68
CA LEU A 17 2.86 8.10 4.28
C LEU A 17 3.76 8.83 3.28
N ARG A 18 3.29 9.97 2.83
CA ARG A 18 4.06 10.89 2.00
C ARG A 18 4.25 12.21 2.72
N GLY A 19 5.50 12.66 2.83
CA GLY A 19 5.83 13.92 3.49
C GLY A 19 5.68 13.88 5.02
N VAL A 20 5.63 12.69 5.63
CA VAL A 20 5.66 12.55 7.08
C VAL A 20 7.00 13.03 7.63
N LYS A 21 6.99 13.80 8.71
CA LYS A 21 8.19 14.23 9.44
C LYS A 21 8.46 13.29 10.61
N GLU A 22 9.71 13.29 11.08
CA GLU A 22 10.15 12.41 12.17
C GLU A 22 9.34 12.63 13.45
N GLU A 23 9.06 13.90 13.79
CA GLU A 23 8.27 14.28 14.97
C GLU A 23 6.82 13.78 14.93
N SER A 24 6.26 13.58 13.73
CA SER A 24 4.89 13.07 13.54
C SER A 24 4.82 11.55 13.41
N LEU A 25 5.94 10.88 13.14
CA LEU A 25 5.98 9.45 12.82
C LEU A 25 5.35 8.58 13.91
N GLN A 26 5.68 8.85 15.18
CA GLN A 26 5.15 8.09 16.30
C GLN A 26 3.63 8.20 16.38
N GLY A 27 3.09 9.42 16.39
CA GLY A 27 1.65 9.63 16.52
C GLY A 27 0.86 9.05 15.34
N VAL A 28 1.39 9.15 14.12
CA VAL A 28 0.77 8.57 12.91
C VAL A 28 0.79 7.04 12.96
N ALA A 29 1.90 6.43 13.38
CA ALA A 29 2.02 4.98 13.49
C ALA A 29 1.07 4.41 14.56
N GLU A 30 1.04 5.03 15.75
CA GLU A 30 0.13 4.65 16.85
C GLU A 30 -1.35 4.78 16.43
N ALA A 31 -1.72 5.88 15.78
CA ALA A 31 -3.06 6.08 15.25
C ALA A 31 -3.43 5.02 14.19
N SER A 32 -2.48 4.67 13.32
CA SER A 32 -2.67 3.62 12.31
C SER A 32 -2.90 2.25 12.93
N ILE A 33 -2.10 1.89 13.93
CA ILE A 33 -2.23 0.62 14.68
C ILE A 33 -3.58 0.57 15.41
N ALA A 34 -3.92 1.64 16.15
CA ALA A 34 -5.17 1.75 16.90
C ALA A 34 -6.39 1.68 15.98
N GLY A 35 -6.34 2.31 14.79
CA GLY A 35 -7.36 2.21 13.76
C GLY A 35 -7.48 0.83 13.09
N GLY A 36 -6.56 -0.09 13.38
CA GLY A 36 -6.59 -1.47 12.88
C GLY A 36 -5.73 -1.72 11.65
N LEU A 37 -4.99 -0.73 11.14
CA LEU A 37 -4.07 -0.89 10.02
C LEU A 37 -2.83 -1.69 10.45
N ARG A 38 -2.28 -2.49 9.52
CA ARG A 38 -1.11 -3.34 9.78
C ARG A 38 -0.01 -3.20 8.74
N PHE A 39 -0.26 -2.57 7.61
CA PHE A 39 0.68 -2.39 6.51
C PHE A 39 0.78 -0.91 6.16
N LEU A 40 2.00 -0.38 6.22
CA LEU A 40 2.26 1.05 6.05
C LEU A 40 3.49 1.26 5.20
N GLU A 41 3.37 2.01 4.09
CA GLU A 41 4.53 2.41 3.30
C GLU A 41 4.95 3.85 3.63
N ILE A 42 6.26 4.09 3.68
CA ILE A 42 6.84 5.44 3.67
C ILE A 42 7.42 5.68 2.28
N THR A 43 6.98 6.73 1.60
CA THR A 43 7.41 6.97 0.23
C THR A 43 8.81 7.57 0.18
N LEU A 44 9.68 7.09 -0.74
CA LEU A 44 11.09 7.52 -0.82
C LEU A 44 11.28 8.98 -1.22
N ASN A 45 10.28 9.63 -1.80
CA ASN A 45 10.27 11.07 -2.03
C ASN A 45 9.88 11.89 -0.78
N THR A 46 9.79 11.27 0.38
CA THR A 46 9.70 11.92 1.70
C THR A 46 11.11 12.21 2.20
N ALA A 47 11.34 13.38 2.79
CA ALA A 47 12.62 13.70 3.41
C ALA A 47 13.01 12.65 4.45
N ASP A 48 14.29 12.27 4.49
CA ASP A 48 14.85 11.27 5.43
C ASP A 48 14.12 9.92 5.45
N SER A 49 13.45 9.57 4.36
CA SER A 49 12.58 8.38 4.24
C SER A 49 13.23 7.08 4.70
N LEU A 50 14.51 6.83 4.35
CA LEU A 50 15.23 5.61 4.75
C LEU A 50 15.43 5.54 6.27
N HIS A 51 15.74 6.67 6.91
CA HIS A 51 15.81 6.78 8.36
C HIS A 51 14.44 6.52 9.01
N LEU A 52 13.39 7.12 8.46
CA LEU A 52 12.01 6.93 8.95
C LEU A 52 11.54 5.47 8.81
N ILE A 53 11.86 4.80 7.69
CA ILE A 53 11.57 3.38 7.48
C ILE A 53 12.26 2.54 8.56
N LYS A 54 13.56 2.75 8.78
CA LYS A 54 14.33 2.06 9.80
C LYS A 54 13.71 2.24 11.19
N LYS A 55 13.49 3.49 11.58
CA LYS A 55 12.88 3.85 12.87
C LYS A 55 11.50 3.21 13.04
N ALA A 56 10.63 3.29 12.02
CA ALA A 56 9.31 2.70 12.08
C ALA A 56 9.36 1.16 12.21
N THR A 57 10.25 0.50 11.46
CA THR A 57 10.41 -0.96 11.51
C THR A 57 10.92 -1.45 12.88
N GLU A 58 11.81 -0.69 13.52
CA GLU A 58 12.37 -1.03 14.83
C GLU A 58 11.40 -0.76 15.99
N GLN A 59 10.57 0.29 15.89
CA GLN A 59 9.72 0.74 17.00
C GLN A 59 8.30 0.15 16.97
N PHE A 60 7.74 -0.12 15.80
CA PHE A 60 6.33 -0.53 15.67
C PHE A 60 6.18 -1.96 15.17
N ILE A 61 6.37 -2.92 16.06
CA ILE A 61 6.34 -4.37 15.74
C ILE A 61 4.98 -4.83 15.19
N ASP A 62 3.92 -4.12 15.48
CA ASP A 62 2.56 -4.40 14.96
C ASP A 62 2.35 -3.94 13.53
N LEU A 63 3.26 -3.11 13.00
CA LEU A 63 3.25 -2.66 11.61
C LEU A 63 4.26 -3.43 10.76
N THR A 64 3.80 -3.85 9.59
CA THR A 64 4.68 -4.25 8.50
C THR A 64 4.97 -2.99 7.67
N VAL A 65 6.20 -2.48 7.78
CA VAL A 65 6.62 -1.24 7.11
C VAL A 65 7.26 -1.55 5.77
N GLY A 66 6.86 -0.83 4.74
CA GLY A 66 7.42 -0.91 3.38
C GLY A 66 7.92 0.43 2.86
N ALA A 67 8.54 0.39 1.70
CA ALA A 67 8.95 1.58 0.96
C ALA A 67 8.06 1.79 -0.25
N GLY A 68 7.56 3.02 -0.41
CA GLY A 68 6.77 3.43 -1.58
C GLY A 68 7.53 4.38 -2.50
N THR A 69 7.04 4.55 -3.72
CA THR A 69 7.66 5.42 -4.74
C THR A 69 9.11 5.01 -5.02
N VAL A 70 9.36 3.70 -5.08
CA VAL A 70 10.65 3.12 -5.45
C VAL A 70 10.75 3.08 -6.97
N LEU A 71 11.76 3.75 -7.55
CA LEU A 71 11.91 3.95 -9.00
C LEU A 71 13.14 3.25 -9.59
N SER A 72 13.96 2.62 -8.77
CA SER A 72 15.16 1.90 -9.23
C SER A 72 15.53 0.76 -8.29
N VAL A 73 16.35 -0.16 -8.80
CA VAL A 73 16.89 -1.26 -7.98
C VAL A 73 17.80 -0.76 -6.86
N GLU A 74 18.52 0.34 -7.06
CA GLU A 74 19.36 0.99 -6.05
C GLU A 74 18.51 1.51 -4.88
N GLU A 75 17.36 2.12 -5.20
CA GLU A 75 16.39 2.56 -4.18
C GLU A 75 15.78 1.37 -3.44
N ALA A 76 15.42 0.30 -4.16
CA ALA A 76 14.90 -0.92 -3.55
C ALA A 76 15.91 -1.55 -2.58
N LYS A 77 17.21 -1.61 -2.94
CA LYS A 77 18.29 -2.09 -2.07
C LYS A 77 18.41 -1.25 -0.80
N LYS A 78 18.47 0.09 -0.93
CA LYS A 78 18.54 1.01 0.22
C LYS A 78 17.34 0.87 1.14
N ALA A 79 16.14 0.73 0.59
CA ALA A 79 14.93 0.51 1.36
C ALA A 79 14.97 -0.83 2.11
N PHE A 80 15.42 -1.91 1.46
CA PHE A 80 15.61 -3.22 2.07
C PHE A 80 16.62 -3.19 3.23
N ASP A 81 17.77 -2.57 3.01
CA ASP A 81 18.81 -2.40 4.03
C ASP A 81 18.32 -1.57 5.22
N SER A 82 17.38 -0.64 4.98
CA SER A 82 16.71 0.14 6.03
C SER A 82 15.58 -0.63 6.74
N GLY A 83 15.33 -1.89 6.37
CA GLY A 83 14.39 -2.77 7.04
C GLY A 83 13.00 -2.85 6.39
N ALA A 84 12.77 -2.23 5.23
CA ALA A 84 11.51 -2.36 4.51
C ALA A 84 11.16 -3.82 4.24
N LYS A 85 9.89 -4.19 4.44
CA LYS A 85 9.39 -5.57 4.30
C LYS A 85 8.62 -5.78 2.99
N PHE A 86 8.31 -4.72 2.28
CA PHE A 86 7.70 -4.74 0.95
C PHE A 86 8.06 -3.46 0.19
N ILE A 87 7.95 -3.55 -1.13
CA ILE A 87 8.26 -2.46 -2.07
C ILE A 87 7.01 -2.11 -2.87
N VAL A 88 6.74 -0.82 -2.99
CA VAL A 88 5.67 -0.28 -3.85
C VAL A 88 6.27 0.72 -4.84
N ALA A 89 5.96 0.54 -6.10
CA ALA A 89 6.41 1.43 -7.18
C ALA A 89 5.20 2.11 -7.87
N PRO A 90 5.36 3.28 -8.49
CA PRO A 90 4.32 3.88 -9.31
C PRO A 90 4.23 3.27 -10.72
N ASP A 91 5.27 2.56 -11.14
CA ASP A 91 5.47 1.91 -12.43
C ASP A 91 6.06 0.50 -12.26
N PHE A 92 6.45 -0.12 -13.36
CA PHE A 92 7.03 -1.46 -13.36
C PHE A 92 8.44 -1.45 -13.95
N GLU A 93 9.41 -1.84 -13.11
CA GLU A 93 10.81 -2.05 -13.49
C GLU A 93 11.24 -3.50 -13.30
N GLU A 94 11.78 -4.14 -14.35
CA GLU A 94 12.19 -5.55 -14.30
C GLU A 94 13.30 -5.81 -13.29
N GLU A 95 14.24 -4.89 -13.15
CA GLU A 95 15.36 -5.02 -12.20
C GLU A 95 14.88 -4.96 -10.74
N VAL A 96 13.88 -4.11 -10.45
CA VAL A 96 13.24 -4.05 -9.13
C VAL A 96 12.48 -5.36 -8.86
N ALA A 97 11.76 -5.88 -9.84
CA ALA A 97 11.04 -7.15 -9.71
C ALA A 97 12.00 -8.30 -9.43
N ALA A 98 13.09 -8.41 -10.20
CA ALA A 98 14.12 -9.45 -10.02
C ALA A 98 14.74 -9.38 -8.61
N PHE A 99 15.10 -8.20 -8.15
CA PHE A 99 15.63 -7.98 -6.80
C PHE A 99 14.63 -8.40 -5.71
N CYS A 100 13.36 -8.03 -5.86
CA CYS A 100 12.33 -8.40 -4.89
C CYS A 100 12.12 -9.92 -4.82
N VAL A 101 12.10 -10.60 -5.96
CA VAL A 101 11.98 -12.07 -6.02
C VAL A 101 13.18 -12.75 -5.35
N GLU A 102 14.41 -12.32 -5.66
CA GLU A 102 15.64 -12.87 -5.08
C GLU A 102 15.65 -12.71 -3.54
N ASN A 103 15.21 -11.57 -3.04
CA ASN A 103 15.22 -11.25 -1.61
C ASN A 103 13.91 -11.62 -0.88
N LYS A 104 12.96 -12.29 -1.56
CA LYS A 104 11.64 -12.67 -1.01
C LYS A 104 10.86 -11.48 -0.42
N LEU A 105 11.00 -10.33 -1.06
CA LEU A 105 10.23 -9.12 -0.73
C LEU A 105 8.90 -9.14 -1.48
N ALA A 106 7.82 -8.77 -0.82
CA ALA A 106 6.57 -8.51 -1.50
C ALA A 106 6.72 -7.26 -2.39
N TYR A 107 6.26 -7.36 -3.64
CA TYR A 107 6.36 -6.27 -4.63
C TYR A 107 5.00 -5.91 -5.18
N PHE A 108 4.72 -4.61 -5.18
CA PHE A 108 3.49 -3.99 -5.67
C PHE A 108 3.82 -2.97 -6.77
N PRO A 109 4.20 -3.42 -7.97
CA PRO A 109 4.50 -2.56 -9.11
C PRO A 109 3.26 -1.85 -9.63
N GLY A 110 3.44 -0.61 -10.10
CA GLY A 110 2.41 0.18 -10.74
C GLY A 110 2.20 -0.21 -12.20
N ALA A 111 0.94 -0.22 -12.64
CA ALA A 111 0.55 -0.45 -14.02
C ALA A 111 -0.83 0.18 -14.27
N LEU A 112 -1.12 0.47 -15.53
CA LEU A 112 -2.41 1.04 -15.92
C LEU A 112 -3.05 0.33 -17.11
N THR A 113 -2.29 -0.30 -17.99
CA THR A 113 -2.81 -1.02 -19.16
C THR A 113 -2.81 -2.54 -18.96
N PRO A 114 -3.66 -3.30 -19.68
CA PRO A 114 -3.65 -4.76 -19.60
C PRO A 114 -2.30 -5.40 -19.83
N THR A 115 -1.50 -4.85 -20.77
CA THR A 115 -0.17 -5.35 -21.08
C THR A 115 0.81 -5.11 -19.93
N GLU A 116 0.82 -3.93 -19.33
CA GLU A 116 1.65 -3.61 -18.18
C GLU A 116 1.26 -4.47 -16.97
N ILE A 117 -0.04 -4.62 -16.71
CA ILE A 117 -0.56 -5.45 -15.60
C ILE A 117 -0.10 -6.91 -15.77
N GLN A 118 -0.23 -7.48 -16.97
CA GLN A 118 0.19 -8.86 -17.21
C GLN A 118 1.72 -9.01 -17.09
N ARG A 119 2.49 -8.04 -17.61
CA ARG A 119 3.95 -8.04 -17.53
C ARG A 119 4.42 -7.99 -16.08
N ALA A 120 3.90 -7.06 -15.30
CA ALA A 120 4.19 -6.93 -13.86
C ALA A 120 3.85 -8.21 -13.08
N TRP A 121 2.67 -8.80 -13.34
CA TRP A 121 2.27 -10.05 -12.70
C TRP A 121 3.20 -11.22 -13.01
N LYS A 122 3.56 -11.41 -14.28
CA LYS A 122 4.49 -12.48 -14.71
C LYS A 122 5.89 -12.36 -14.12
N SER A 123 6.29 -11.15 -13.72
CA SER A 123 7.60 -10.90 -13.11
C SER A 123 7.61 -11.14 -11.59
N GLY A 124 6.55 -11.71 -11.02
CA GLY A 124 6.51 -12.12 -9.61
C GLY A 124 5.92 -11.05 -8.67
N ALA A 125 5.13 -10.12 -9.19
CA ALA A 125 4.41 -9.17 -8.34
C ALA A 125 3.52 -9.89 -7.32
N THR A 126 3.50 -9.41 -6.08
CA THR A 126 2.57 -9.89 -5.04
C THR A 126 1.15 -9.51 -5.38
N MET A 127 0.94 -8.26 -5.77
CA MET A 127 -0.25 -7.71 -6.41
C MET A 127 0.19 -6.59 -7.36
N VAL A 128 -0.59 -6.34 -8.41
CA VAL A 128 -0.31 -5.22 -9.33
C VAL A 128 -1.08 -3.99 -8.87
N LYS A 129 -0.37 -2.91 -8.65
CA LYS A 129 -0.92 -1.60 -8.29
C LYS A 129 -1.52 -0.93 -9.52
N VAL A 130 -2.83 -0.77 -9.55
CA VAL A 130 -3.50 0.07 -10.55
C VAL A 130 -3.45 1.51 -10.06
N PHE A 131 -2.67 2.35 -10.77
CA PHE A 131 -2.44 3.75 -10.39
C PHE A 131 -2.34 4.65 -11.63
N PRO A 132 -3.05 5.81 -11.64
CA PRO A 132 -4.00 6.27 -10.62
C PRO A 132 -5.41 5.66 -10.82
N ALA A 133 -5.91 4.93 -9.80
CA ALA A 133 -7.17 4.20 -9.89
C ALA A 133 -8.39 5.11 -10.13
N SER A 134 -8.39 6.33 -9.58
CA SER A 134 -9.50 7.28 -9.72
C SER A 134 -9.75 7.72 -11.17
N GLN A 135 -8.73 7.70 -12.02
CA GLN A 135 -8.89 8.10 -13.43
C GLN A 135 -9.60 7.01 -14.23
N MET A 136 -9.43 5.76 -13.85
CA MET A 136 -10.03 4.61 -14.53
C MET A 136 -11.39 4.23 -13.93
N GLY A 137 -11.58 4.50 -12.65
CA GLY A 137 -12.77 4.14 -11.90
C GLY A 137 -12.87 2.63 -11.58
N PRO A 138 -13.83 2.25 -10.70
CA PRO A 138 -13.99 0.86 -10.26
C PRO A 138 -14.29 -0.13 -11.39
N GLU A 139 -15.10 0.25 -12.40
CA GLU A 139 -15.47 -0.64 -13.52
C GLU A 139 -14.27 -1.13 -14.32
N TYR A 140 -13.17 -0.39 -14.33
CA TYR A 140 -11.93 -0.82 -14.96
C TYR A 140 -11.41 -2.15 -14.37
N PHE A 141 -11.46 -2.31 -13.05
CA PHE A 141 -11.03 -3.54 -12.37
C PHE A 141 -11.83 -4.75 -12.85
N LYS A 142 -13.15 -4.59 -13.00
CA LYS A 142 -14.02 -5.64 -13.53
C LYS A 142 -13.64 -6.02 -14.96
N GLN A 143 -13.34 -5.05 -15.80
CA GLN A 143 -12.91 -5.32 -17.19
C GLN A 143 -11.56 -6.04 -17.23
N ILE A 144 -10.61 -5.65 -16.39
CA ILE A 144 -9.30 -6.34 -16.27
C ILE A 144 -9.46 -7.76 -15.75
N LYS A 145 -10.29 -7.96 -14.73
CA LYS A 145 -10.52 -9.29 -14.14
C LYS A 145 -11.18 -10.27 -15.12
N GLY A 146 -11.88 -9.79 -16.14
CA GLY A 146 -12.46 -10.67 -17.16
C GLY A 146 -11.45 -11.63 -17.79
N PRO A 147 -10.42 -11.11 -18.50
CA PRO A 147 -9.36 -11.95 -19.07
C PRO A 147 -8.25 -12.35 -18.09
N PHE A 148 -8.12 -11.70 -16.93
CA PHE A 148 -7.03 -11.86 -15.97
C PHE A 148 -7.55 -12.19 -14.56
N ASP A 149 -8.39 -13.19 -14.43
CA ASP A 149 -9.09 -13.60 -13.21
C ASP A 149 -8.13 -13.92 -12.03
N LYS A 150 -6.93 -14.42 -12.34
CA LYS A 150 -5.90 -14.79 -11.34
C LYS A 150 -4.98 -13.66 -10.91
N ILE A 151 -4.96 -12.54 -11.64
CA ILE A 151 -4.09 -11.41 -11.29
C ILE A 151 -4.68 -10.69 -10.09
N LYS A 152 -3.88 -10.56 -9.02
CA LYS A 152 -4.25 -9.78 -7.86
C LYS A 152 -4.00 -8.29 -8.12
N LEU A 153 -5.02 -7.46 -7.84
CA LEU A 153 -4.97 -6.01 -8.11
C LEU A 153 -5.17 -5.23 -6.82
N ILE A 154 -4.35 -4.20 -6.62
CA ILE A 154 -4.55 -3.21 -5.55
C ILE A 154 -4.93 -1.85 -6.15
N ALA A 155 -6.05 -1.28 -5.69
CA ALA A 155 -6.51 0.04 -6.14
C ALA A 155 -5.78 1.15 -5.36
N VAL A 156 -5.07 2.03 -6.07
CA VAL A 156 -4.28 3.11 -5.47
C VAL A 156 -4.58 4.45 -6.15
N GLY A 157 -4.81 5.47 -5.35
CA GLY A 157 -5.09 6.83 -5.83
C GLY A 157 -6.59 7.11 -5.94
N GLY A 158 -7.08 7.98 -5.07
CA GLY A 158 -8.48 8.43 -5.02
C GLY A 158 -9.45 7.47 -4.34
N VAL A 159 -8.95 6.41 -3.69
CA VAL A 159 -9.79 5.55 -2.86
C VAL A 159 -10.18 6.29 -1.57
N ASN A 160 -11.45 6.22 -1.21
CA ASN A 160 -12.04 6.85 -0.03
C ASN A 160 -13.26 6.06 0.46
N LEU A 161 -13.82 6.42 1.62
CA LEU A 161 -14.97 5.74 2.22
C LEU A 161 -16.19 5.63 1.29
N GLY A 162 -16.40 6.65 0.42
CA GLY A 162 -17.52 6.67 -0.51
C GLY A 162 -17.40 5.69 -1.69
N ASN A 163 -16.20 5.18 -1.99
CA ASN A 163 -15.96 4.36 -3.17
C ASN A 163 -15.27 3.01 -2.91
N ILE A 164 -14.75 2.77 -1.71
CA ILE A 164 -14.00 1.55 -1.39
C ILE A 164 -14.77 0.27 -1.71
N LYS A 165 -16.05 0.17 -1.31
CA LYS A 165 -16.88 -1.01 -1.60
C LYS A 165 -17.06 -1.27 -3.10
N LYS A 166 -17.10 -0.20 -3.90
CA LYS A 166 -17.18 -0.34 -5.35
C LYS A 166 -15.89 -0.92 -5.92
N TYR A 167 -14.71 -0.45 -5.47
CA TYR A 167 -13.43 -1.02 -5.91
C TYR A 167 -13.32 -2.50 -5.54
N LEU A 168 -13.60 -2.85 -4.30
CA LEU A 168 -13.58 -4.25 -3.85
C LEU A 168 -14.60 -5.11 -4.62
N GLY A 169 -15.85 -4.63 -4.77
CA GLY A 169 -16.93 -5.33 -5.48
C GLY A 169 -16.70 -5.48 -6.98
N THR A 170 -15.80 -4.71 -7.58
CA THR A 170 -15.45 -4.82 -9.00
C THR A 170 -14.12 -5.54 -9.26
N GLY A 171 -13.50 -6.12 -8.22
CA GLY A 171 -12.35 -7.00 -8.38
C GLY A 171 -11.00 -6.43 -7.96
N ALA A 172 -10.96 -5.30 -7.24
CA ALA A 172 -9.77 -4.96 -6.49
C ALA A 172 -9.62 -5.95 -5.32
N ASP A 173 -8.47 -6.61 -5.21
CA ASP A 173 -8.18 -7.54 -4.12
C ASP A 173 -7.66 -6.80 -2.87
N ALA A 174 -7.19 -5.56 -3.04
CA ALA A 174 -6.70 -4.68 -1.97
C ALA A 174 -6.89 -3.21 -2.35
N VAL A 175 -6.72 -2.34 -1.36
CA VAL A 175 -6.77 -0.89 -1.54
C VAL A 175 -5.63 -0.20 -0.80
N ALA A 176 -5.28 1.03 -1.21
CA ALA A 176 -4.32 1.84 -0.49
C ALA A 176 -4.88 3.21 -0.13
N LEU A 177 -4.54 3.66 1.08
CA LEU A 177 -5.01 4.90 1.70
C LEU A 177 -3.89 5.92 1.73
N GLY A 178 -4.04 6.99 0.96
CA GLY A 178 -3.06 8.07 0.89
C GLY A 178 -3.55 9.36 1.53
N GLY A 179 -3.43 10.46 0.80
CA GLY A 179 -3.68 11.81 1.27
C GLY A 179 -5.10 12.12 1.78
N SER A 180 -6.08 11.27 1.49
CA SER A 180 -7.43 11.39 2.07
C SER A 180 -7.44 11.18 3.60
N ILE A 181 -6.48 10.40 4.11
CA ILE A 181 -6.31 10.11 5.53
C ILE A 181 -5.03 10.78 6.07
N TYR A 182 -3.91 10.53 5.40
CA TYR A 182 -2.58 10.99 5.80
C TYR A 182 -2.19 12.29 5.08
N SER A 183 -3.02 13.35 5.18
CA SER A 183 -2.59 14.65 4.66
C SER A 183 -1.44 15.20 5.50
N VAL A 184 -0.49 15.89 4.83
CA VAL A 184 0.65 16.53 5.51
C VAL A 184 0.15 17.48 6.62
N GLU A 185 -0.90 18.25 6.34
CA GLU A 185 -1.52 19.15 7.31
C GLU A 185 -1.98 18.42 8.59
N ARG A 186 -2.67 17.27 8.46
CA ARG A 186 -3.13 16.50 9.63
C ARG A 186 -1.97 15.95 10.45
N MET A 187 -0.94 15.44 9.76
CA MET A 187 0.24 14.89 10.41
C MET A 187 1.03 15.97 11.16
N GLU A 188 1.27 17.11 10.53
CA GLU A 188 2.01 18.24 11.13
C GLU A 188 1.25 18.90 12.29
N ASN A 189 -0.07 18.94 12.24
CA ASN A 189 -0.90 19.51 13.30
C ASN A 189 -1.29 18.52 14.40
N GLY A 190 -0.73 17.30 14.38
CA GLY A 190 -0.99 16.30 15.42
C GLY A 190 -2.42 15.77 15.48
N ARG A 191 -3.17 15.83 14.35
CA ARG A 191 -4.57 15.36 14.29
C ARG A 191 -4.66 13.83 14.24
N PHE A 192 -3.92 13.15 15.10
CA PHE A 192 -3.79 11.70 15.07
C PHE A 192 -5.10 10.97 15.43
N SER A 193 -5.93 11.55 16.30
CA SER A 193 -7.26 11.00 16.61
C SER A 193 -8.21 11.02 15.41
N GLU A 194 -8.13 12.02 14.55
CA GLU A 194 -8.91 12.06 13.31
C GLU A 194 -8.42 10.99 12.32
N ILE A 195 -7.09 10.84 12.19
CA ILE A 195 -6.47 9.79 11.37
C ILE A 195 -6.92 8.41 11.84
N GLN A 196 -6.85 8.15 13.15
CA GLN A 196 -7.30 6.89 13.73
C GLN A 196 -8.76 6.61 13.41
N LYS A 197 -9.65 7.56 13.64
CA LYS A 197 -11.09 7.41 13.38
C LYS A 197 -11.38 7.09 11.93
N ASP A 198 -10.76 7.81 10.99
CA ASP A 198 -10.95 7.57 9.57
C ASP A 198 -10.47 6.17 9.17
N ILE A 199 -9.36 5.69 9.76
CA ILE A 199 -8.86 4.32 9.53
C ILE A 199 -9.83 3.29 10.10
N GLU A 200 -10.36 3.49 11.32
CA GLU A 200 -11.36 2.61 11.92
C GLU A 200 -12.58 2.45 11.01
N GLU A 201 -13.10 3.55 10.48
CA GLU A 201 -14.22 3.54 9.54
C GLU A 201 -13.86 2.77 8.26
N PHE A 202 -12.66 2.98 7.70
CA PHE A 202 -12.19 2.25 6.53
C PHE A 202 -12.07 0.75 6.79
N MET A 203 -11.43 0.38 7.90
CA MET A 203 -11.23 -1.01 8.25
C MET A 203 -12.55 -1.72 8.55
N PHE A 204 -13.53 -1.01 9.10
CA PHE A 204 -14.90 -1.52 9.28
C PHE A 204 -15.56 -1.81 7.93
N GLU A 205 -15.46 -0.90 6.95
CA GLU A 205 -16.03 -1.10 5.62
C GLU A 205 -15.40 -2.30 4.89
N VAL A 206 -14.07 -2.44 4.98
CA VAL A 206 -13.35 -3.58 4.40
C VAL A 206 -13.79 -4.91 5.04
N LYS A 207 -13.80 -4.98 6.36
CA LYS A 207 -14.24 -6.19 7.09
C LYS A 207 -15.67 -6.56 6.76
N THR A 208 -16.57 -5.59 6.75
CA THR A 208 -17.98 -5.78 6.42
C THR A 208 -18.14 -6.30 4.99
N PHE A 209 -17.36 -5.80 4.04
CA PHE A 209 -17.39 -6.28 2.67
C PHE A 209 -17.03 -7.76 2.58
N TYR A 210 -15.93 -8.19 3.19
CA TYR A 210 -15.49 -9.58 3.13
C TYR A 210 -16.38 -10.53 3.94
N SER A 211 -16.94 -10.10 5.07
CA SER A 211 -17.88 -10.92 5.85
C SER A 211 -19.20 -11.22 5.11
N ASN A 212 -19.57 -10.38 4.14
CA ASN A 212 -20.80 -10.58 3.35
C ASN A 212 -20.58 -11.47 2.11
N ILE A 213 -19.36 -11.87 1.81
CA ILE A 213 -19.00 -12.72 0.65
C ILE A 213 -18.65 -14.15 1.09
N SER A 214 -18.28 -14.31 2.38
CA SER A 214 -17.99 -15.61 3.00
C SER A 214 -19.25 -16.34 3.39
#